data_226d8da3a75ff753efbcf637dfdaa15f
#
_entry.id   226d8da3a75ff753efbcf637dfdaa15f
#
_cell.length_a   1.000
_cell.length_b   1.000
_cell.length_c   1.000
_cell.angle_alpha   90.00
_cell.angle_beta   90.00
_cell.angle_gamma   90.00
#
_symmetry.space_group_name_H-M   'P 1'
#
loop_
_entity.id
_entity.type
_entity.pdbx_description
1 polymer ?
#
loop_
_entity_poly.entity_id
_entity_poly.type
_entity_poly.pdbx_seq_one_letter_code
_entity_poly.pdbx_strand_id
1 'polypeptide(L)'
;MIKFLDIYNQDKEIINSILLDLKKIIKKNNFILGDYVSIFEKKFSNFCNAKYAIGCANGTDALIIALKCLNLKKNSEVILPAMTYCSTAFAVIHAGLKPVLLDTDHLSPTINIEELKKKITNKTKVILPVHLYG
;
A
#
# COMPACT_ATOMS: atom_id res chain seq x y z
N MET A 1 8.13 -20.27 -27.15
CA MET A 1 8.32 -20.47 -25.69
C MET A 1 7.34 -19.58 -24.95
N ILE A 2 6.57 -20.11 -24.04
CA ILE A 2 5.67 -19.31 -23.18
C ILE A 2 6.52 -18.65 -22.09
N LYS A 3 6.51 -17.32 -22.03
CA LYS A 3 7.22 -16.57 -20.99
C LYS A 3 6.41 -16.59 -19.70
N PHE A 4 7.08 -16.74 -18.56
CA PHE A 4 6.45 -16.62 -17.24
C PHE A 4 5.92 -15.22 -16.99
N LEU A 5 6.64 -14.19 -17.46
CA LEU A 5 6.29 -12.80 -17.38
C LEU A 5 6.61 -12.10 -18.71
N ASP A 6 5.65 -11.41 -19.30
CA ASP A 6 5.81 -10.67 -20.55
C ASP A 6 5.07 -9.32 -20.51
N ILE A 7 5.51 -8.47 -19.57
CA ILE A 7 4.95 -7.14 -19.34
C ILE A 7 4.99 -6.28 -20.61
N TYR A 8 6.09 -6.41 -21.39
CA TYR A 8 6.23 -5.61 -22.62
C TYR A 8 5.06 -5.83 -23.61
N ASN A 9 4.69 -7.10 -23.84
CA ASN A 9 3.58 -7.37 -24.76
C ASN A 9 2.21 -7.04 -24.17
N GLN A 10 2.08 -7.15 -22.85
CA GLN A 10 0.87 -6.77 -22.14
C GLN A 10 0.57 -5.27 -22.25
N ASP A 11 1.62 -4.45 -22.15
CA ASP A 11 1.48 -2.99 -22.10
C ASP A 11 1.88 -2.28 -23.41
N LYS A 12 2.10 -3.04 -24.49
CA LYS A 12 2.61 -2.54 -25.76
C LYS A 12 1.81 -1.38 -26.33
N GLU A 13 0.49 -1.38 -26.15
CA GLU A 13 -0.39 -0.33 -26.70
C GLU A 13 -0.16 1.04 -26.03
N ILE A 14 0.22 1.03 -24.76
CA ILE A 14 0.42 2.27 -23.99
C ILE A 14 1.86 2.79 -24.00
N ILE A 15 2.85 1.98 -24.44
CA ILE A 15 4.27 2.34 -24.41
C ILE A 15 4.55 3.64 -25.16
N ASN A 16 4.01 3.81 -26.36
CA ASN A 16 4.22 5.02 -27.16
C ASN A 16 3.66 6.27 -26.46
N SER A 17 2.50 6.14 -25.83
CA SER A 17 1.88 7.22 -25.04
C SER A 17 2.76 7.60 -23.85
N ILE A 18 3.28 6.61 -23.11
CA ILE A 18 4.19 6.82 -21.99
C ILE A 18 5.46 7.56 -22.43
N LEU A 19 6.06 7.14 -23.54
CA LEU A 19 7.28 7.78 -24.09
C LEU A 19 7.04 9.24 -24.50
N LEU A 20 5.88 9.54 -25.08
CA LEU A 20 5.52 10.91 -25.44
C LEU A 20 5.34 11.79 -24.20
N ASP A 21 4.68 11.27 -23.17
CA ASP A 21 4.48 12.02 -21.93
C ASP A 21 5.79 12.19 -21.15
N LEU A 22 6.67 11.18 -21.13
CA LEU A 22 8.00 11.31 -20.57
C LEU A 22 8.82 12.41 -21.24
N LYS A 23 8.78 12.49 -22.57
CA LYS A 23 9.44 13.59 -23.33
C LYS A 23 8.90 14.97 -22.91
N LYS A 24 7.58 15.09 -22.67
CA LYS A 24 6.98 16.36 -22.22
C LYS A 24 7.46 16.73 -20.81
N ILE A 25 7.52 15.75 -19.89
CA ILE A 25 8.00 15.95 -18.52
C ILE A 25 9.45 16.45 -18.54
N ILE A 26 10.33 15.78 -19.29
CA ILE A 26 11.74 16.16 -19.43
C ILE A 26 11.86 17.56 -19.99
N LYS A 27 11.15 17.88 -21.10
CA LYS A 27 11.21 19.21 -21.73
C LYS A 27 10.75 20.35 -20.81
N LYS A 28 9.80 20.08 -19.90
CA LYS A 28 9.27 21.05 -18.95
C LYS A 28 10.04 21.09 -17.62
N ASN A 29 11.00 20.19 -17.39
CA ASN A 29 11.66 19.98 -16.08
C ASN A 29 10.65 19.74 -14.92
N ASN A 30 9.54 19.09 -15.20
CA ASN A 30 8.41 18.94 -14.27
C ASN A 30 8.45 17.56 -13.58
N PHE A 31 9.53 17.32 -12.82
CA PHE A 31 9.82 16.00 -12.23
C PHE A 31 9.24 15.79 -10.82
N ILE A 32 9.07 16.85 -10.04
CA ILE A 32 8.66 16.76 -8.64
C ILE A 32 7.35 17.51 -8.46
N LEU A 33 6.35 16.84 -7.89
CA LEU A 33 5.00 17.39 -7.65
C LEU A 33 4.39 18.09 -8.88
N GLY A 34 4.68 17.54 -10.06
CA GLY A 34 4.25 18.12 -11.33
C GLY A 34 2.81 17.80 -11.71
N ASP A 35 2.39 18.34 -12.86
CA ASP A 35 1.03 18.21 -13.39
C ASP A 35 0.56 16.75 -13.47
N TYR A 36 1.46 15.83 -13.85
CA TYR A 36 1.12 14.41 -13.98
C TYR A 36 0.78 13.76 -12.64
N VAL A 37 1.44 14.18 -11.55
CA VAL A 37 1.10 13.69 -10.20
C VAL A 37 -0.31 14.16 -9.83
N SER A 38 -0.60 15.44 -9.99
CA SER A 38 -1.91 16.01 -9.69
C SER A 38 -3.04 15.39 -10.52
N ILE A 39 -2.77 15.15 -11.81
CA ILE A 39 -3.73 14.47 -12.70
C ILE A 39 -3.98 13.02 -12.24
N PHE A 40 -2.92 12.31 -11.88
CA PHE A 40 -3.01 10.95 -11.38
C PHE A 40 -3.83 10.90 -10.08
N GLU A 41 -3.48 11.71 -9.09
CA GLU A 41 -4.19 11.80 -7.82
C GLU A 41 -5.68 12.07 -8.01
N LYS A 42 -6.01 13.00 -8.90
CA LYS A 42 -7.41 13.32 -9.24
C LYS A 42 -8.14 12.14 -9.86
N LYS A 43 -7.53 11.48 -10.85
CA LYS A 43 -8.13 10.31 -11.51
C LYS A 43 -8.27 9.15 -10.55
N PHE A 44 -7.25 8.90 -9.74
CA PHE A 44 -7.25 7.78 -8.79
C PHE A 44 -8.25 7.99 -7.65
N SER A 45 -8.36 9.21 -7.12
CA SER A 45 -9.38 9.51 -6.13
C SER A 45 -10.81 9.29 -6.66
N ASN A 46 -11.06 9.70 -7.91
CA ASN A 46 -12.35 9.44 -8.56
C ASN A 46 -12.61 7.93 -8.76
N PHE A 47 -11.59 7.19 -9.22
CA PHE A 47 -11.69 5.74 -9.41
C PHE A 47 -11.99 4.98 -8.11
N CYS A 48 -11.37 5.38 -7.01
CA CYS A 48 -11.59 4.80 -5.68
C CYS A 48 -12.83 5.35 -4.96
N ASN A 49 -13.58 6.29 -5.57
CA ASN A 49 -14.66 7.03 -4.93
C ASN A 49 -14.22 7.65 -3.60
N ALA A 50 -12.99 8.13 -3.55
CA ALA A 50 -12.38 8.78 -2.39
C ALA A 50 -12.31 10.30 -2.60
N LYS A 51 -12.35 11.07 -1.51
CA LYS A 51 -12.27 12.54 -1.59
C LYS A 51 -10.89 13.01 -2.06
N TYR A 52 -9.84 12.29 -1.65
CA TYR A 52 -8.45 12.63 -1.96
C TYR A 52 -7.66 11.37 -2.28
N ALA A 53 -6.63 11.50 -3.09
CA ALA A 53 -5.53 10.57 -3.24
C ALA A 53 -4.22 11.37 -3.13
N ILE A 54 -3.22 10.78 -2.51
CA ILE A 54 -1.92 11.41 -2.28
C ILE A 54 -0.86 10.45 -2.78
N GLY A 55 -0.05 10.90 -3.73
CA GLY A 55 1.08 10.14 -4.25
C GLY A 55 2.18 10.00 -3.20
N CYS A 56 2.78 8.82 -3.13
CA CYS A 56 3.93 8.52 -2.28
C CYS A 56 4.92 7.64 -3.05
N ALA A 57 6.11 7.42 -2.51
CA ALA A 57 7.17 6.75 -3.24
C ALA A 57 6.88 5.26 -3.52
N ASN A 58 6.24 4.58 -2.58
CA ASN A 58 5.94 3.15 -2.65
C ASN A 58 4.87 2.74 -1.62
N GLY A 59 4.44 1.47 -1.66
CA GLY A 59 3.44 0.95 -0.75
C GLY A 59 3.87 0.92 0.73
N THR A 60 5.16 0.73 1.02
CA THR A 60 5.68 0.77 2.39
C THR A 60 5.51 2.17 2.99
N ASP A 61 5.89 3.20 2.23
CA ASP A 61 5.71 4.59 2.65
C ASP A 61 4.23 4.95 2.81
N ALA A 62 3.37 4.43 1.93
CA ALA A 62 1.92 4.60 2.06
C ALA A 62 1.41 4.07 3.41
N LEU A 63 1.83 2.87 3.80
CA LEU A 63 1.46 2.28 5.10
C LEU A 63 2.01 3.09 6.28
N ILE A 64 3.28 3.51 6.20
CA ILE A 64 3.91 4.34 7.24
C ILE A 64 3.16 5.65 7.42
N ILE A 65 2.86 6.34 6.31
CA ILE A 65 2.14 7.61 6.33
C ILE A 65 0.73 7.42 6.90
N ALA A 66 0.00 6.41 6.44
CA ALA A 66 -1.34 6.11 6.94
C ALA A 66 -1.34 5.86 8.44
N LEU A 67 -0.41 5.04 8.95
CA LEU A 67 -0.30 4.75 10.38
C LEU A 67 0.10 5.99 11.20
N LYS A 68 1.01 6.83 10.70
CA LYS A 68 1.40 8.09 11.35
C LYS A 68 0.26 9.10 11.39
N CYS A 69 -0.58 9.17 10.36
CA CYS A 69 -1.74 10.06 10.33
C CYS A 69 -2.79 9.73 11.40
N LEU A 70 -2.81 8.51 11.94
CA LEU A 70 -3.67 8.15 13.06
C LEU A 70 -3.26 8.79 14.39
N ASN A 71 -2.08 9.37 14.48
CA ASN A 71 -1.54 10.05 15.66
C ASN A 71 -1.66 9.25 16.96
N LEU A 72 -1.36 7.96 16.90
CA LEU A 72 -1.47 7.02 18.02
C LEU A 72 -0.30 7.18 19.00
N LYS A 73 -0.53 6.82 20.26
CA LYS A 73 0.53 6.75 21.26
C LYS A 73 1.59 5.74 20.85
N LYS A 74 2.85 6.05 21.12
CA LYS A 74 3.99 5.14 20.90
C LYS A 74 3.70 3.78 21.54
N ASN A 75 4.08 2.70 20.86
CA ASN A 75 3.85 1.32 21.26
C ASN A 75 2.37 0.89 21.33
N SER A 76 1.43 1.66 20.78
CA SER A 76 0.08 1.16 20.51
C SER A 76 0.16 -0.07 19.61
N GLU A 77 -0.67 -1.08 19.90
CA GLU A 77 -0.62 -2.35 19.17
C GLU A 77 -1.38 -2.27 17.85
N VAL A 78 -0.75 -2.81 16.81
CA VAL A 78 -1.32 -3.01 15.48
C VAL A 78 -1.32 -4.50 15.19
N ILE A 79 -2.49 -5.09 15.03
CA ILE A 79 -2.63 -6.51 14.67
C ILE A 79 -2.53 -6.63 13.16
N LEU A 80 -1.69 -7.56 12.67
CA LEU A 80 -1.49 -7.86 11.26
C LEU A 80 -1.22 -9.35 11.05
N PRO A 81 -1.49 -9.90 9.85
CA PRO A 81 -1.21 -11.31 9.59
C PRO A 81 0.31 -11.58 9.60
N ALA A 82 0.70 -12.74 10.11
CA ALA A 82 2.09 -13.20 10.07
C ALA A 82 2.51 -13.54 8.62
N MET A 83 1.57 -14.06 7.82
CA MET A 83 1.78 -14.35 6.41
C MET A 83 1.49 -13.10 5.57
N THR A 84 2.51 -12.27 5.39
CA THR A 84 2.45 -11.05 4.58
C THR A 84 3.84 -10.66 4.10
N TYR A 85 3.91 -9.71 3.17
CA TYR A 85 5.18 -9.11 2.81
C TYR A 85 5.76 -8.34 4.02
N CYS A 86 7.05 -8.50 4.27
CA CYS A 86 7.72 -7.96 5.47
C CYS A 86 7.52 -6.44 5.67
N SER A 87 7.30 -5.67 4.60
CA SER A 87 7.01 -4.23 4.68
C SER A 87 5.80 -3.90 5.56
N THR A 88 4.82 -4.81 5.67
CA THR A 88 3.64 -4.60 6.51
C THR A 88 4.04 -4.43 7.98
N ALA A 89 4.89 -5.34 8.50
CA ALA A 89 5.39 -5.25 9.86
C ALA A 89 6.40 -4.10 10.04
N PHE A 90 7.28 -3.88 9.05
CA PHE A 90 8.24 -2.77 9.09
C PHE A 90 7.54 -1.41 9.11
N ALA A 91 6.45 -1.23 8.36
CA ALA A 91 5.69 0.00 8.39
C ALA A 91 5.14 0.33 9.78
N VAL A 92 4.66 -0.68 10.51
CA VAL A 92 4.19 -0.54 11.90
C VAL A 92 5.34 -0.08 12.81
N ILE A 93 6.50 -0.73 12.71
CA ILE A 93 7.69 -0.40 13.51
C ILE A 93 8.18 1.02 13.20
N HIS A 94 8.27 1.39 11.91
CA HIS A 94 8.68 2.72 11.48
C HIS A 94 7.67 3.83 11.86
N ALA A 95 6.42 3.48 12.04
CA ALA A 95 5.42 4.39 12.59
C ALA A 95 5.54 4.57 14.12
N GLY A 96 6.46 3.85 14.79
CA GLY A 96 6.65 3.87 16.25
C GLY A 96 5.62 3.05 17.02
N LEU A 97 4.93 2.14 16.33
CA LEU A 97 3.88 1.28 16.86
C LEU A 97 4.43 -0.15 17.11
N LYS A 98 3.67 -0.98 17.79
CA LYS A 98 4.03 -2.35 18.12
C LYS A 98 3.26 -3.33 17.24
N PRO A 99 3.92 -4.10 16.36
CA PRO A 99 3.25 -5.14 15.59
C PRO A 99 2.86 -6.32 16.50
N VAL A 100 1.64 -6.82 16.33
CA VAL A 100 1.13 -8.04 16.93
C VAL A 100 0.75 -8.99 15.81
N LEU A 101 1.58 -10.01 15.64
CA LEU A 101 1.38 -10.97 14.56
C LEU A 101 0.23 -11.92 14.90
N LEU A 102 -0.58 -12.18 13.89
CA LEU A 102 -1.72 -13.08 13.94
C LEU A 102 -1.54 -14.18 12.89
N ASP A 103 -1.86 -15.39 13.25
CA ASP A 103 -1.82 -16.50 12.30
C ASP A 103 -2.94 -16.36 11.25
N THR A 104 -2.74 -16.99 10.10
CA THR A 104 -3.73 -17.00 9.02
C THR A 104 -4.77 -18.10 9.25
N ASP A 105 -5.87 -18.00 8.55
CA ASP A 105 -6.83 -19.11 8.48
C ASP A 105 -6.21 -20.30 7.76
N HIS A 106 -6.62 -21.52 8.13
CA HIS A 106 -6.09 -22.74 7.54
C HIS A 106 -6.47 -22.94 6.06
N LEU A 107 -7.58 -22.34 5.64
CA LEU A 107 -8.12 -22.46 4.28
C LEU A 107 -7.84 -21.25 3.41
N SER A 108 -7.35 -20.17 4.00
CA SER A 108 -7.14 -18.89 3.30
C SER A 108 -5.94 -18.14 3.89
N PRO A 109 -5.10 -17.48 3.08
CA PRO A 109 -3.99 -16.66 3.57
C PRO A 109 -4.44 -15.32 4.17
N THR A 110 -5.67 -15.26 4.68
CA THR A 110 -6.24 -14.09 5.34
C THR A 110 -6.20 -14.20 6.86
N ILE A 111 -6.52 -13.14 7.58
CA ILE A 111 -6.55 -13.11 9.04
C ILE A 111 -7.57 -14.12 9.58
N ASN A 112 -7.15 -14.95 10.54
CA ASN A 112 -8.03 -15.80 11.31
C ASN A 112 -8.84 -14.96 12.30
N ILE A 113 -10.16 -14.90 12.11
CA ILE A 113 -11.06 -14.05 12.89
C ILE A 113 -11.18 -14.50 14.35
N GLU A 114 -11.17 -15.81 14.61
CA GLU A 114 -11.27 -16.32 15.97
C GLU A 114 -10.01 -16.02 16.79
N GLU A 115 -8.83 -16.12 16.17
CA GLU A 115 -7.57 -15.70 16.77
C GLU A 115 -7.51 -14.18 16.97
N LEU A 116 -8.04 -13.40 16.01
CA LEU A 116 -8.13 -11.95 16.10
C LEU A 116 -8.91 -11.53 17.36
N LYS A 117 -10.10 -12.11 17.58
CA LYS A 117 -10.92 -11.80 18.77
C LYS A 117 -10.17 -12.04 20.09
N LYS A 118 -9.35 -13.09 20.14
CA LYS A 118 -8.56 -13.44 21.36
C LYS A 118 -7.38 -12.48 21.58
N LYS A 119 -6.81 -11.92 20.49
CA LYS A 119 -5.61 -11.05 20.57
C LYS A 119 -5.91 -9.57 20.74
N ILE A 120 -7.15 -9.14 20.60
CA ILE A 120 -7.53 -7.75 20.86
C ILE A 120 -7.40 -7.42 22.34
N THR A 121 -6.67 -6.35 22.63
CA THR A 121 -6.46 -5.81 23.98
C THR A 121 -6.80 -4.31 24.03
N ASN A 122 -6.80 -3.73 25.23
CA ASN A 122 -6.96 -2.28 25.39
C ASN A 122 -5.85 -1.45 24.70
N LYS A 123 -4.71 -2.09 24.39
CA LYS A 123 -3.58 -1.49 23.65
C LYS A 123 -3.74 -1.57 22.15
N THR A 124 -4.60 -2.45 21.64
CA THR A 124 -4.88 -2.60 20.21
C THR A 124 -5.61 -1.35 19.71
N LYS A 125 -5.04 -0.70 18.70
CA LYS A 125 -5.60 0.52 18.11
C LYS A 125 -5.85 0.38 16.62
N VAL A 126 -5.19 -0.57 15.94
CA VAL A 126 -5.33 -0.81 14.51
C VAL A 126 -5.37 -2.30 14.23
N ILE A 127 -6.20 -2.68 13.28
CA ILE A 127 -6.15 -3.97 12.59
C ILE A 127 -5.74 -3.67 11.16
N LEU A 128 -4.65 -4.27 10.70
CA LEU A 128 -4.09 -4.08 9.37
C LEU A 128 -4.19 -5.40 8.58
N PRO A 129 -5.34 -5.66 7.96
CA PRO A 129 -5.52 -6.89 7.17
C PRO A 129 -4.72 -6.82 5.87
N VAL A 130 -4.35 -7.98 5.35
CA VAL A 130 -3.73 -8.14 4.03
C VAL A 130 -4.51 -9.19 3.25
N HIS A 131 -4.98 -8.79 2.08
CA HIS A 131 -5.65 -9.67 1.12
C HIS A 131 -4.60 -10.32 0.21
N LEU A 132 -3.83 -11.24 0.77
CA LEU A 132 -2.75 -11.91 0.05
C LEU A 132 -3.33 -12.75 -1.08
N TYR A 133 -2.82 -12.54 -2.30
CA TYR A 133 -3.31 -13.14 -3.56
C TYR A 133 -4.71 -12.71 -4.03
N GLY A 134 -5.34 -11.75 -3.38
CA GLY A 134 -6.64 -11.20 -3.81
C GLY A 134 -7.87 -11.82 -3.18
#